data_d2c5f9c64a20c6e5699172119a4b4c95
#
_entry.id   d2c5f9c64a20c6e5699172119a4b4c95
#
_cell.length_a   1.000
_cell.length_b   1.000
_cell.length_c   1.000
_cell.angle_alpha   90.00
_cell.angle_beta   90.00
_cell.angle_gamma   90.00
#
_symmetry.space_group_name_H-M   'P 1'
#
loop_
_entity.id
_entity.type
_entity.pdbx_description
1 polymer ?
#
loop_
_entity_poly.entity_id
_entity_poly.type
_entity_poly.pdbx_seq_one_letter_code
_entity_poly.pdbx_strand_id
1 'polypeptide(L)'
;MKTHFYDNAWHAGTGAELSATSSTNNQEIWRGNAAAQEQVNAAIESARAGFKTWSRTPYGEREAIVKRYQEVLKSRQDEIAATIALDVGKPLWEAKTEAGAMVGKIDLSISSYQQRTGTNVQEGAAFTTALTHRPH
;
A
#
# COMPACT_ATOMS: atom_id res chain seq x y z
N MET A 1 -8.10 -7.82 19.14
CA MET A 1 -7.75 -8.16 17.73
C MET A 1 -6.41 -7.55 17.39
N LYS A 2 -5.53 -8.25 16.66
CA LYS A 2 -4.24 -7.70 16.19
C LYS A 2 -4.49 -7.02 14.84
N THR A 3 -4.33 -5.70 14.75
CA THR A 3 -4.71 -4.90 13.59
C THR A 3 -3.57 -4.03 13.03
N HIS A 4 -2.46 -3.93 13.76
CA HIS A 4 -1.30 -3.14 13.34
C HIS A 4 -0.13 -4.05 12.98
N PHE A 5 0.44 -3.86 11.79
CA PHE A 5 1.59 -4.64 11.33
C PHE A 5 2.84 -3.75 11.29
N TYR A 6 3.83 -4.07 12.11
CA TYR A 6 5.16 -3.46 12.11
C TYR A 6 6.16 -4.43 12.74
N ASP A 7 7.45 -4.20 12.53
CA ASP A 7 8.51 -5.09 12.99
C ASP A 7 8.27 -6.57 12.63
N ASN A 8 7.76 -6.78 11.41
CA ASN A 8 7.45 -8.09 10.85
C ASN A 8 6.42 -8.92 11.65
N ALA A 9 5.62 -8.28 12.50
CA ALA A 9 4.62 -8.92 13.35
C ALA A 9 3.30 -8.14 13.43
N TRP A 10 2.22 -8.85 13.73
CA TRP A 10 0.91 -8.25 14.00
C TRP A 10 0.75 -7.92 15.48
N HIS A 11 0.36 -6.69 15.79
CA HIS A 11 0.15 -6.17 17.14
C HIS A 11 -1.29 -5.72 17.35
N ALA A 12 -1.79 -5.83 18.60
CA ALA A 12 -3.03 -5.16 19.00
C ALA A 12 -2.74 -3.68 19.28
N GLY A 13 -3.65 -2.79 18.92
CA GLY A 13 -3.59 -1.40 19.34
C GLY A 13 -3.73 -1.26 20.87
N THR A 14 -3.04 -0.28 21.45
CA THR A 14 -3.08 0.03 22.89
C THR A 14 -3.62 1.44 23.17
N GLY A 15 -4.05 2.17 22.12
CA GLY A 15 -4.68 3.48 22.24
C GLY A 15 -6.19 3.40 22.45
N ALA A 16 -6.89 4.47 22.12
CA ALA A 16 -8.34 4.59 22.27
C ALA A 16 -9.09 3.52 21.48
N GLU A 17 -10.22 3.08 22.02
CA GLU A 17 -11.14 2.19 21.30
C GLU A 17 -11.73 2.89 20.08
N LEU A 18 -11.81 2.17 18.97
CA LEU A 18 -12.44 2.58 17.71
C LEU A 18 -13.42 1.50 17.28
N SER A 19 -14.52 1.92 16.69
CA SER A 19 -15.47 1.03 16.02
C SER A 19 -15.91 1.61 14.69
N ALA A 20 -16.24 0.74 13.74
CA ALA A 20 -16.91 1.08 12.50
C ALA A 20 -18.30 0.47 12.47
N THR A 21 -19.26 1.23 11.99
CA THR A 21 -20.64 0.79 11.84
C THR A 21 -21.07 0.87 10.39
N SER A 22 -21.87 -0.06 9.93
CA SER A 22 -22.45 -0.04 8.60
C SER A 22 -23.34 1.20 8.44
N SER A 23 -23.10 1.99 7.39
CA SER A 23 -23.92 3.17 7.05
C SER A 23 -25.33 2.82 6.58
N THR A 24 -25.62 1.55 6.27
CA THR A 24 -26.94 1.11 5.81
C THR A 24 -27.88 0.68 6.94
N ASN A 25 -27.35 0.10 8.03
CA ASN A 25 -28.18 -0.47 9.10
C ASN A 25 -27.66 -0.21 10.51
N ASN A 26 -26.61 0.62 10.66
CA ASN A 26 -25.98 0.98 11.94
C ASN A 26 -25.44 -0.23 12.75
N GLN A 27 -25.31 -1.42 12.15
CA GLN A 27 -24.68 -2.54 12.83
C GLN A 27 -23.17 -2.35 12.89
N GLU A 28 -22.59 -2.72 14.03
CA GLU A 28 -21.14 -2.71 14.17
C GLU A 28 -20.51 -3.79 13.25
N ILE A 29 -19.59 -3.35 12.40
CA ILE A 29 -18.88 -4.21 11.46
C ILE A 29 -17.42 -4.47 11.87
N TRP A 30 -16.89 -3.61 12.72
CA TRP A 30 -15.54 -3.74 13.24
C TRP A 30 -15.38 -3.00 14.56
N ARG A 31 -14.54 -3.56 15.47
CA ARG A 31 -14.12 -2.93 16.72
C ARG A 31 -12.66 -3.28 17.02
N GLY A 32 -11.89 -2.31 17.49
CA GLY A 32 -10.49 -2.47 17.87
C GLY A 32 -9.96 -1.24 18.59
N ASN A 33 -8.65 -1.19 18.77
CA ASN A 33 -7.99 -0.05 19.40
C ASN A 33 -7.06 0.63 18.39
N ALA A 34 -6.97 1.94 18.48
CA ALA A 34 -5.96 2.73 17.77
C ALA A 34 -4.54 2.36 18.24
N ALA A 35 -3.54 2.67 17.46
CA ALA A 35 -2.16 2.63 17.93
C ALA A 35 -1.92 3.74 18.96
N ALA A 36 -1.22 3.44 20.06
CA ALA A 36 -0.67 4.46 20.95
C ALA A 36 0.59 5.10 20.33
N GLN A 37 1.03 6.24 20.86
CA GLN A 37 2.18 6.98 20.33
C GLN A 37 3.45 6.13 20.27
N GLU A 38 3.68 5.29 21.26
CA GLU A 38 4.82 4.39 21.32
C GLU A 38 4.82 3.36 20.18
N GLN A 39 3.63 2.87 19.83
CA GLN A 39 3.46 1.93 18.70
C GLN A 39 3.70 2.62 17.34
N VAL A 40 3.28 3.88 17.20
CA VAL A 40 3.57 4.69 16.01
C VAL A 40 5.06 4.92 15.88
N ASN A 41 5.75 5.28 16.99
CA ASN A 41 7.20 5.48 17.00
C ASN A 41 7.92 4.18 16.63
N ALA A 42 7.56 3.05 17.22
CA ALA A 42 8.13 1.74 16.91
C ALA A 42 7.96 1.36 15.43
N ALA A 43 6.79 1.65 14.85
CA ALA A 43 6.53 1.42 13.43
C ALA A 43 7.44 2.27 12.53
N ILE A 44 7.65 3.54 12.87
CA ILE A 44 8.56 4.44 12.15
C ILE A 44 10.01 3.96 12.25
N GLU A 45 10.46 3.55 13.43
CA GLU A 45 11.82 3.02 13.65
C GLU A 45 12.03 1.73 12.84
N SER A 46 11.07 0.81 12.87
CA SER A 46 11.08 -0.42 12.08
C SER A 46 11.16 -0.11 10.57
N ALA A 47 10.36 0.83 10.09
CA ALA A 47 10.38 1.25 8.69
C ALA A 47 11.75 1.86 8.28
N ARG A 48 12.35 2.69 9.13
CA ARG A 48 13.70 3.25 8.90
C ARG A 48 14.78 2.17 8.87
N ALA A 49 14.69 1.18 9.76
CA ALA A 49 15.60 0.03 9.75
C ALA A 49 15.46 -0.78 8.46
N GLY A 50 14.22 -1.08 8.05
CA GLY A 50 13.90 -1.80 6.82
C GLY A 50 14.35 -1.06 5.55
N PHE A 51 14.30 0.27 5.54
CA PHE A 51 14.74 1.08 4.41
C PHE A 51 16.20 0.82 4.00
N LYS A 52 17.09 0.56 4.95
CA LYS A 52 18.51 0.30 4.67
C LYS A 52 18.72 -0.89 3.73
N THR A 53 17.93 -1.94 3.89
CA THR A 53 17.97 -3.14 3.04
C THR A 53 17.15 -2.91 1.77
N TRP A 54 15.92 -2.43 1.92
CA TRP A 54 15.00 -2.23 0.82
C TRP A 54 15.53 -1.27 -0.25
N SER A 55 16.18 -0.17 0.14
CA SER A 55 16.75 0.80 -0.80
C SER A 55 17.89 0.23 -1.65
N ARG A 56 18.56 -0.83 -1.17
CA ARG A 56 19.66 -1.53 -1.88
C ARG A 56 19.18 -2.76 -2.65
N THR A 57 17.95 -3.21 -2.41
CA THR A 57 17.36 -4.35 -3.13
C THR A 57 17.22 -3.98 -4.61
N PRO A 58 17.69 -4.81 -5.53
CA PRO A 58 17.56 -4.56 -6.97
C PRO A 58 16.11 -4.29 -7.37
N TYR A 59 15.92 -3.38 -8.34
CA TYR A 59 14.59 -2.98 -8.77
C TYR A 59 13.72 -4.18 -9.18
N GLY A 60 14.26 -5.11 -9.95
CA GLY A 60 13.51 -6.30 -10.41
C GLY A 60 13.00 -7.19 -9.27
N GLU A 61 13.76 -7.31 -8.18
CA GLU A 61 13.33 -8.06 -7.00
C GLU A 61 12.19 -7.34 -6.27
N ARG A 62 12.28 -6.01 -6.14
CA ARG A 62 11.22 -5.18 -5.55
C ARG A 62 9.95 -5.23 -6.40
N GLU A 63 10.09 -5.13 -7.71
CA GLU A 63 8.97 -5.25 -8.65
C GLU A 63 8.30 -6.62 -8.55
N ALA A 64 9.06 -7.71 -8.47
CA ALA A 64 8.52 -9.06 -8.30
C ALA A 64 7.70 -9.21 -7.01
N ILE A 65 8.11 -8.58 -5.90
CA ILE A 65 7.36 -8.57 -4.65
C ILE A 65 6.04 -7.80 -4.82
N VAL A 66 6.08 -6.63 -5.46
CA VAL A 66 4.89 -5.80 -5.71
C VAL A 66 3.91 -6.51 -6.66
N LYS A 67 4.42 -7.24 -7.65
CA LYS A 67 3.59 -8.07 -8.54
C LYS A 67 2.90 -9.23 -7.81
N ARG A 68 3.59 -9.91 -6.89
CA ARG A 68 2.95 -10.92 -6.03
C ARG A 68 1.85 -10.31 -5.15
N TYR A 69 2.06 -9.12 -4.63
CA TYR A 69 1.01 -8.39 -3.90
C TYR A 69 -0.19 -8.11 -4.80
N GLN A 70 0.02 -7.71 -6.07
CA GLN A 70 -1.05 -7.51 -7.05
C GLN A 70 -1.90 -8.78 -7.24
N GLU A 71 -1.26 -9.94 -7.37
CA GLU A 71 -1.97 -11.22 -7.53
C GLU A 71 -2.81 -11.57 -6.28
N VAL A 72 -2.30 -11.28 -5.08
CA VAL A 72 -3.07 -11.46 -3.83
C VAL A 72 -4.28 -10.53 -3.81
N LEU A 73 -4.13 -9.25 -4.16
CA LEU A 73 -5.26 -8.32 -4.25
C LEU A 73 -6.31 -8.81 -5.26
N LYS A 74 -5.86 -9.26 -6.43
CA LYS A 74 -6.73 -9.78 -7.48
C LYS A 74 -7.51 -11.02 -7.02
N SER A 75 -6.87 -11.94 -6.33
CA SER A 75 -7.52 -13.16 -5.81
C SER A 75 -8.55 -12.87 -4.71
N ARG A 76 -8.46 -11.71 -4.04
CA ARG A 76 -9.36 -11.28 -2.97
C ARG A 76 -10.26 -10.10 -3.37
N GLN A 77 -10.35 -9.80 -4.65
CA GLN A 77 -11.05 -8.60 -5.15
C GLN A 77 -12.53 -8.57 -4.75
N ASP A 78 -13.23 -9.69 -4.80
CA ASP A 78 -14.65 -9.76 -4.40
C ASP A 78 -14.83 -9.57 -2.88
N GLU A 79 -13.93 -10.08 -2.05
CA GLU A 79 -13.92 -9.87 -0.59
C GLU A 79 -13.69 -8.40 -0.25
N ILE A 80 -12.72 -7.76 -0.92
CA ILE A 80 -12.42 -6.33 -0.77
C ILE A 80 -13.64 -5.49 -1.16
N ALA A 81 -14.26 -5.79 -2.30
CA ALA A 81 -15.45 -5.08 -2.77
C ALA A 81 -16.62 -5.21 -1.79
N ALA A 82 -16.85 -6.40 -1.24
CA ALA A 82 -17.90 -6.62 -0.24
C ALA A 82 -17.62 -5.81 1.04
N THR A 83 -16.37 -5.74 1.49
CA THR A 83 -15.96 -4.93 2.65
C THR A 83 -16.19 -3.44 2.40
N ILE A 84 -15.79 -2.92 1.24
CA ILE A 84 -16.02 -1.51 0.85
C ILE A 84 -17.52 -1.20 0.83
N ALA A 85 -18.33 -2.07 0.21
CA ALA A 85 -19.78 -1.87 0.14
C ALA A 85 -20.43 -1.84 1.53
N LEU A 86 -19.98 -2.71 2.44
CA LEU A 86 -20.51 -2.79 3.80
C LEU A 86 -20.13 -1.56 4.64
N ASP A 87 -18.88 -1.11 4.55
CA ASP A 87 -18.35 0.00 5.35
C ASP A 87 -18.92 1.35 4.87
N VAL A 88 -18.85 1.61 3.56
CA VAL A 88 -19.22 2.91 2.97
C VAL A 88 -20.71 2.99 2.62
N GLY A 89 -21.40 1.85 2.48
CA GLY A 89 -22.82 1.78 2.10
C GLY A 89 -23.08 2.03 0.61
N LYS A 90 -22.07 1.91 -0.24
CA LYS A 90 -22.23 2.07 -1.69
C LYS A 90 -22.71 0.78 -2.37
N PRO A 91 -23.29 0.87 -3.58
CA PRO A 91 -23.66 -0.30 -4.35
C PRO A 91 -22.46 -1.23 -4.61
N LEU A 92 -22.69 -2.55 -4.52
CA LEU A 92 -21.63 -3.55 -4.69
C LEU A 92 -20.93 -3.46 -6.07
N TRP A 93 -21.66 -3.12 -7.13
CA TRP A 93 -21.06 -2.97 -8.47
C TRP A 93 -20.04 -1.81 -8.52
N GLU A 94 -20.29 -0.72 -7.79
CA GLU A 94 -19.36 0.40 -7.66
C GLU A 94 -18.14 0.02 -6.82
N ALA A 95 -18.36 -0.66 -5.68
CA ALA A 95 -17.29 -1.19 -4.85
C ALA A 95 -16.38 -2.18 -5.62
N LYS A 96 -16.94 -2.98 -6.53
CA LYS A 96 -16.15 -3.84 -7.44
C LYS A 96 -15.26 -3.03 -8.38
N THR A 97 -15.71 -1.88 -8.84
CA THR A 97 -14.90 -0.97 -9.67
C THR A 97 -13.70 -0.43 -8.87
N GLU A 98 -13.91 -0.04 -7.61
CA GLU A 98 -12.82 0.42 -6.72
C GLU A 98 -11.81 -0.69 -6.43
N ALA A 99 -12.28 -1.88 -6.08
CA ALA A 99 -11.41 -3.03 -5.86
C ALA A 99 -10.59 -3.37 -7.12
N GLY A 100 -11.19 -3.25 -8.32
CA GLY A 100 -10.48 -3.36 -9.59
C GLY A 100 -9.41 -2.28 -9.79
N ALA A 101 -9.73 -1.05 -9.43
CA ALA A 101 -8.79 0.07 -9.50
C ALA A 101 -7.59 -0.12 -8.56
N MET A 102 -7.78 -0.70 -7.37
CA MET A 102 -6.68 -1.06 -6.46
C MET A 102 -5.69 -2.03 -7.14
N VAL A 103 -6.19 -3.06 -7.83
CA VAL A 103 -5.36 -4.02 -8.56
C VAL A 103 -4.60 -3.33 -9.71
N GLY A 104 -5.28 -2.52 -10.51
CA GLY A 104 -4.69 -1.79 -11.64
C GLY A 104 -3.69 -0.72 -11.22
N LYS A 105 -3.82 -0.17 -10.01
CA LYS A 105 -2.91 0.86 -9.48
C LYS A 105 -1.47 0.38 -9.37
N ILE A 106 -1.25 -0.91 -9.21
CA ILE A 106 0.09 -1.50 -9.15
C ILE A 106 0.82 -1.29 -10.48
N ASP A 107 0.19 -1.59 -11.62
CA ASP A 107 0.79 -1.41 -12.94
C ASP A 107 1.06 0.06 -13.23
N LEU A 108 0.12 0.94 -12.89
CA LEU A 108 0.30 2.38 -13.00
C LEU A 108 1.50 2.87 -12.18
N SER A 109 1.67 2.36 -10.96
CA SER A 109 2.78 2.74 -10.08
C SER A 109 4.12 2.27 -10.63
N ILE A 110 4.20 1.05 -11.16
CA ILE A 110 5.40 0.49 -11.81
C ILE A 110 5.76 1.33 -13.04
N SER A 111 4.79 1.58 -13.92
CA SER A 111 4.99 2.41 -15.12
C SER A 111 5.44 3.83 -14.76
N SER A 112 4.81 4.46 -13.76
CA SER A 112 5.21 5.79 -13.30
C SER A 112 6.63 5.80 -12.73
N TYR A 113 7.02 4.77 -11.99
CA TYR A 113 8.38 4.63 -11.49
C TYR A 113 9.39 4.56 -12.64
N GLN A 114 9.15 3.70 -13.63
CA GLN A 114 10.02 3.53 -14.79
C GLN A 114 10.18 4.81 -15.62
N GLN A 115 9.09 5.59 -15.75
CA GLN A 115 9.10 6.83 -16.54
C GLN A 115 9.71 8.03 -15.79
N ARG A 116 9.62 8.05 -14.46
CA ARG A 116 9.91 9.25 -13.65
C ARG A 116 11.06 9.08 -12.66
N THR A 117 11.77 7.96 -12.72
CA THR A 117 12.93 7.70 -11.86
C THR A 117 14.11 7.17 -12.68
N GLY A 118 15.26 6.98 -12.00
CA GLY A 118 16.47 6.49 -12.65
C GLY A 118 17.20 7.56 -13.45
N THR A 119 17.92 7.13 -14.46
CA THR A 119 18.69 7.99 -15.36
C THR A 119 18.19 7.83 -16.78
N ASN A 120 17.74 8.92 -17.38
CA ASN A 120 17.40 8.99 -18.80
C ASN A 120 18.59 9.59 -19.55
N VAL A 121 19.18 8.79 -20.45
CA VAL A 121 20.32 9.20 -21.30
C VAL A 121 19.81 9.47 -22.70
N GLN A 122 20.19 10.62 -23.26
CA GLN A 122 19.94 10.97 -24.65
C GLN A 122 21.28 11.24 -25.34
N GLU A 123 21.57 10.47 -26.38
CA GLU A 123 22.75 10.65 -27.21
C GLU A 123 22.45 11.68 -28.32
N GLY A 124 23.19 12.75 -28.35
CA GLY A 124 23.16 13.78 -29.41
C GLY A 124 24.39 13.71 -30.28
N ALA A 125 24.37 14.39 -31.41
CA ALA A 125 25.49 14.38 -32.38
C ALA A 125 26.81 14.95 -31.81
N ALA A 126 26.76 15.86 -30.84
CA ALA A 126 27.91 16.54 -30.28
C ALA A 126 28.16 16.21 -28.80
N PHE A 127 27.12 15.80 -28.06
CA PHE A 127 27.23 15.52 -26.63
C PHE A 127 26.09 14.61 -26.18
N THR A 128 26.31 13.87 -25.10
CA THR A 128 25.31 13.04 -24.41
C THR A 128 24.75 13.81 -23.21
N THR A 129 23.44 13.86 -23.09
CA THR A 129 22.76 14.42 -21.91
C THR A 129 22.18 13.30 -21.03
N ALA A 130 22.25 13.48 -19.72
CA ALA A 130 21.66 12.55 -18.76
C ALA A 130 20.83 13.30 -17.72
N LEU A 131 19.58 12.87 -17.55
CA LEU A 131 18.72 13.29 -16.44
C LEU A 131 18.65 12.16 -15.42
N THR A 132 19.16 12.41 -14.22
CA THR A 132 19.15 11.44 -13.12
C THR A 132 18.23 11.91 -12.01
N HIS A 133 17.27 11.07 -11.64
CA HIS A 133 16.41 11.28 -10.48
C HIS A 133 17.05 10.61 -9.26
N ARG A 134 17.14 11.33 -8.16
CA ARG A 134 17.66 10.81 -6.89
C ARG A 134 16.59 10.96 -5.82
N PRO A 135 16.33 9.92 -5.00
CA PRO A 135 15.45 10.05 -3.85
C PRO A 135 16.07 10.97 -2.81
N HIS A 136 15.25 11.78 -2.18
CA HIS A 136 15.61 12.65 -1.06
C HIS A 136 15.29 12.01 0.26
#